data_dae68999a783dd62bb4b044c4e6138e3
#
_entry.id   dae68999a783dd62bb4b044c4e6138e3
#
_cell.length_a   1.000
_cell.length_b   1.000
_cell.length_c   1.000
_cell.angle_alpha   90.00
_cell.angle_beta   90.00
_cell.angle_gamma   90.00
#
_symmetry.space_group_name_H-M   'P 1'
#
loop_
_entity.id
_entity.type
_entity.pdbx_description
1 polymer ?
#
loop_
_entity_poly.entity_id
_entity_poly.type
_entity_poly.pdbx_seq_one_letter_code
_entity_poly.pdbx_strand_id
1 'polypeptide(L)'
;MLGCVASAAAAFTSPGESILLHSPTYIGFTGVLENCGRNIVLSDLVQDENGVWRMDYADMDRKLKEHNIHFAIFCSPHNPTGRVWEREEIEKAMEIYKANECVVISDEIWSDLTLPGFKHIPTQSVSKDARERTIALYAPSKTFNLAGLVGSYHIIYNRMLRDRVEKASSLSHYNSPNVLSVHALIGAYRPEGYQWVDELREVLKSNADYAYNYILEHFKGVKLSKPEGTYMLYLDCEEWCKEHDTDMDTPVSYTHLRAHETGRNL
;
A
#
# COMPACT_ATOMS: atom_id res chain seq x y z
N MET A 1 -0.67 -3.03 11.40
CA MET A 1 -0.38 -3.42 10.01
C MET A 1 1.05 -3.93 9.83
N LEU A 2 2.13 -3.16 10.06
CA LEU A 2 3.51 -3.63 9.84
C LEU A 2 3.88 -4.89 10.64
N GLY A 3 3.36 -5.05 11.87
CA GLY A 3 3.49 -6.30 12.62
C GLY A 3 2.86 -7.51 11.91
N CYS A 4 1.75 -7.30 11.19
CA CYS A 4 1.12 -8.32 10.36
C CYS A 4 2.02 -8.71 9.18
N VAL A 5 2.64 -7.72 8.52
CA VAL A 5 3.62 -7.96 7.43
C VAL A 5 4.81 -8.77 7.95
N ALA A 6 5.37 -8.37 9.10
CA ALA A 6 6.49 -9.09 9.74
C ALA A 6 6.13 -10.54 10.08
N SER A 7 4.94 -10.78 10.67
CA SER A 7 4.48 -12.13 11.00
C SER A 7 4.27 -13.00 9.76
N ALA A 8 3.67 -12.43 8.70
CA ALA A 8 3.48 -13.15 7.45
C ALA A 8 4.81 -13.44 6.75
N ALA A 9 5.72 -12.45 6.67
CA ALA A 9 7.06 -12.66 6.14
C ALA A 9 7.81 -13.76 6.92
N ALA A 10 7.75 -13.73 8.25
CA ALA A 10 8.37 -14.77 9.10
C ALA A 10 7.74 -16.17 8.92
N ALA A 11 6.44 -16.22 8.57
CA ALA A 11 5.75 -17.50 8.34
C ALA A 11 6.13 -18.17 7.03
N PHE A 12 6.49 -17.39 5.98
CA PHE A 12 6.66 -17.89 4.62
C PHE A 12 8.03 -17.66 4.00
N THR A 13 8.91 -16.92 4.67
CA THR A 13 10.28 -16.65 4.21
C THR A 13 11.28 -16.82 5.34
N SER A 14 12.54 -17.07 4.97
CA SER A 14 13.70 -17.09 5.87
C SER A 14 14.54 -15.82 5.72
N PRO A 15 15.36 -15.43 6.70
CA PRO A 15 16.35 -14.39 6.51
C PRO A 15 17.23 -14.66 5.29
N GLY A 16 17.49 -13.62 4.50
CA GLY A 16 18.23 -13.71 3.24
C GLY A 16 17.39 -14.03 2.01
N GLU A 17 16.13 -14.48 2.16
CA GLU A 17 15.23 -14.66 1.03
C GLU A 17 14.68 -13.32 0.52
N SER A 18 14.38 -13.27 -0.78
CA SER A 18 13.90 -12.09 -1.46
C SER A 18 12.37 -12.00 -1.47
N ILE A 19 11.86 -10.77 -1.36
CA ILE A 19 10.44 -10.45 -1.41
C ILE A 19 10.22 -9.40 -2.48
N LEU A 20 9.21 -9.58 -3.35
CA LEU A 20 8.88 -8.63 -4.39
C LEU A 20 7.94 -7.55 -3.86
N LEU A 21 8.28 -6.30 -4.16
CA LEU A 21 7.45 -5.10 -3.99
C LEU A 21 7.32 -4.36 -5.31
N HIS A 22 6.26 -3.58 -5.48
CA HIS A 22 6.14 -2.63 -6.59
C HIS A 22 6.71 -1.26 -6.19
N SER A 23 7.54 -0.65 -7.06
CA SER A 23 8.13 0.68 -6.84
C SER A 23 7.38 1.74 -7.69
N PRO A 24 7.10 2.94 -7.14
CA PRO A 24 7.39 3.37 -5.78
C PRO A 24 6.61 2.57 -4.73
N THR A 25 7.11 2.46 -3.50
CA THR A 25 6.50 1.66 -2.45
C THR A 25 6.39 2.41 -1.13
N TYR A 26 5.54 1.92 -0.24
CA TYR A 26 5.47 2.46 1.11
C TYR A 26 6.74 2.09 1.90
N ILE A 27 7.45 3.11 2.40
CA ILE A 27 8.72 2.95 3.14
C ILE A 27 8.61 2.03 4.36
N GLY A 28 7.41 1.89 4.94
CA GLY A 28 7.19 0.96 6.04
C GLY A 28 7.36 -0.51 5.65
N PHE A 29 7.12 -0.89 4.39
CA PHE A 29 7.37 -2.25 3.91
C PHE A 29 8.87 -2.53 3.86
N THR A 30 9.64 -1.63 3.23
CA THR A 30 11.08 -1.80 3.13
C THR A 30 11.72 -1.90 4.51
N GLY A 31 11.42 -0.95 5.39
CA GLY A 31 11.98 -0.93 6.74
C GLY A 31 11.64 -2.19 7.56
N VAL A 32 10.40 -2.70 7.51
CA VAL A 32 10.05 -3.91 8.27
C VAL A 32 10.69 -5.17 7.69
N LEU A 33 10.80 -5.28 6.36
CA LEU A 33 11.41 -6.45 5.72
C LEU A 33 12.92 -6.50 5.93
N GLU A 34 13.60 -5.37 5.79
CA GLU A 34 15.06 -5.24 6.08
C GLU A 34 15.36 -5.55 7.54
N ASN A 35 14.57 -5.01 8.49
CA ASN A 35 14.70 -5.32 9.91
C ASN A 35 14.46 -6.81 10.23
N CYS A 36 13.69 -7.50 9.40
CA CYS A 36 13.51 -8.94 9.48
C CYS A 36 14.58 -9.74 8.69
N GLY A 37 15.57 -9.08 8.11
CA GLY A 37 16.66 -9.69 7.36
C GLY A 37 16.26 -10.24 5.98
N ARG A 38 15.22 -9.69 5.35
CA ARG A 38 14.77 -10.08 3.99
C ARG A 38 15.37 -9.14 2.96
N ASN A 39 15.68 -9.68 1.79
CA ASN A 39 16.07 -8.88 0.65
C ASN A 39 14.83 -8.36 -0.09
N ILE A 40 14.93 -7.16 -0.63
CA ILE A 40 13.85 -6.52 -1.37
C ILE A 40 14.20 -6.51 -2.85
N VAL A 41 13.27 -6.96 -3.68
CA VAL A 41 13.34 -6.85 -5.13
C VAL A 41 12.17 -5.97 -5.58
N LEU A 42 12.49 -4.88 -6.26
CA LEU A 42 11.50 -3.91 -6.72
C LEU A 42 11.12 -4.19 -8.17
N SER A 43 9.82 -4.26 -8.46
CA SER A 43 9.27 -4.20 -9.81
C SER A 43 8.65 -2.84 -10.01
N ASP A 44 9.25 -2.05 -10.90
CA ASP A 44 8.85 -0.66 -11.07
C ASP A 44 7.49 -0.55 -11.75
N LEU A 45 6.65 0.33 -11.24
CA LEU A 45 5.46 0.75 -11.94
C LEU A 45 5.85 1.69 -13.09
N VAL A 46 5.11 1.63 -14.16
CA VAL A 46 5.29 2.49 -15.34
C VAL A 46 4.06 3.36 -15.54
N GLN A 47 4.22 4.52 -16.15
CA GLN A 47 3.09 5.35 -16.55
C GLN A 47 2.71 5.04 -18.01
N ASP A 48 1.42 4.87 -18.29
CA ASP A 48 0.91 4.79 -19.64
C ASP A 48 0.89 6.17 -20.32
N GLU A 49 0.44 6.23 -21.57
CA GLU A 49 0.35 7.47 -22.37
C GLU A 49 -0.53 8.56 -21.74
N ASN A 50 -1.41 8.18 -20.82
CA ASN A 50 -2.29 9.09 -20.07
C ASN A 50 -1.72 9.46 -18.70
N GLY A 51 -0.50 9.03 -18.37
CA GLY A 51 0.12 9.24 -17.06
C GLY A 51 -0.45 8.37 -15.95
N VAL A 52 -1.21 7.33 -16.27
CA VAL A 52 -1.78 6.40 -15.28
C VAL A 52 -0.75 5.34 -14.93
N TRP A 53 -0.54 5.10 -13.64
CA TRP A 53 0.37 4.08 -13.16
C TRP A 53 -0.12 2.67 -13.49
N ARG A 54 0.76 1.85 -14.05
CA ARG A 54 0.52 0.46 -14.46
C ARG A 54 1.61 -0.45 -13.91
N MET A 55 1.28 -1.71 -13.68
CA MET A 55 2.27 -2.75 -13.38
C MET A 55 3.00 -3.18 -14.65
N ASP A 56 4.34 -3.28 -14.60
CA ASP A 56 5.11 -3.97 -15.64
C ASP A 56 5.09 -5.47 -15.37
N TYR A 57 4.14 -6.15 -15.97
CA TYR A 57 3.92 -7.58 -15.78
C TYR A 57 5.08 -8.45 -16.28
N ALA A 58 5.80 -7.99 -17.30
CA ALA A 58 6.95 -8.71 -17.83
C ALA A 58 8.15 -8.62 -16.87
N ASP A 59 8.41 -7.43 -16.33
CA ASP A 59 9.44 -7.21 -15.32
C ASP A 59 9.13 -7.98 -14.04
N MET A 60 7.87 -7.94 -13.60
CA MET A 60 7.39 -8.67 -12.43
C MET A 60 7.65 -10.17 -12.55
N ASP A 61 7.22 -10.82 -13.66
CA ASP A 61 7.44 -12.25 -13.90
C ASP A 61 8.92 -12.62 -14.00
N ARG A 62 9.70 -11.79 -14.71
CA ARG A 62 11.15 -11.94 -14.83
C ARG A 62 11.84 -11.91 -13.47
N LYS A 63 11.56 -10.91 -12.63
CA LYS A 63 12.19 -10.74 -11.30
C LYS A 63 11.81 -11.86 -10.34
N LEU A 64 10.56 -12.31 -10.35
CA LEU A 64 10.12 -13.46 -9.55
C LEU A 64 10.95 -14.69 -9.87
N LYS A 65 11.20 -14.99 -11.16
CA LYS A 65 12.00 -16.12 -11.61
C LYS A 65 13.49 -15.97 -11.34
N GLU A 66 14.07 -14.82 -11.71
CA GLU A 66 15.51 -14.56 -11.55
C GLU A 66 15.97 -14.63 -10.09
N HIS A 67 15.14 -14.16 -9.16
CA HIS A 67 15.46 -14.14 -7.73
C HIS A 67 14.79 -15.27 -6.94
N ASN A 68 14.13 -16.22 -7.61
CA ASN A 68 13.41 -17.34 -6.99
C ASN A 68 12.48 -16.87 -5.86
N ILE A 69 11.62 -15.90 -6.15
CA ILE A 69 10.75 -15.25 -5.17
C ILE A 69 9.41 -15.96 -5.09
N HIS A 70 9.02 -16.37 -3.88
CA HIS A 70 7.75 -17.02 -3.59
C HIS A 70 6.87 -16.25 -2.59
N PHE A 71 7.21 -14.98 -2.36
CA PHE A 71 6.47 -14.11 -1.46
C PHE A 71 6.49 -12.67 -1.96
N ALA A 72 5.33 -12.03 -2.03
CA ALA A 72 5.20 -10.67 -2.54
C ALA A 72 4.24 -9.83 -1.71
N ILE A 73 4.40 -8.51 -1.75
CA ILE A 73 3.43 -7.55 -1.19
C ILE A 73 2.79 -6.80 -2.35
N PHE A 74 1.48 -6.86 -2.42
CA PHE A 74 0.62 -6.15 -3.35
C PHE A 74 -0.20 -5.10 -2.61
N CYS A 75 -0.04 -3.81 -2.94
CA CYS A 75 -0.74 -2.70 -2.29
C CYS A 75 -1.93 -2.24 -3.13
N SER A 76 -3.14 -2.30 -2.59
CA SER A 76 -4.39 -2.00 -3.31
C SER A 76 -5.47 -1.40 -2.39
N PRO A 77 -5.82 -0.13 -2.53
CA PRO A 77 -5.25 0.94 -3.37
C PRO A 77 -3.77 1.20 -3.11
N HIS A 78 -3.04 1.65 -4.14
CA HIS A 78 -1.60 1.73 -4.09
C HIS A 78 -1.09 2.99 -3.38
N ASN A 79 -0.18 2.81 -2.43
CA ASN A 79 0.56 3.86 -1.76
C ASN A 79 2.03 3.84 -2.24
N PRO A 80 2.58 4.94 -2.81
CA PRO A 80 2.11 6.33 -2.69
C PRO A 80 1.32 6.88 -3.90
N THR A 81 1.15 6.13 -4.98
CA THR A 81 0.64 6.68 -6.25
C THR A 81 -0.86 7.00 -6.25
N GLY A 82 -1.61 6.48 -5.28
CA GLY A 82 -3.07 6.63 -5.23
C GLY A 82 -3.83 5.82 -6.30
N ARG A 83 -3.15 4.88 -6.99
CA ARG A 83 -3.79 4.04 -8.01
C ARG A 83 -4.80 3.07 -7.39
N VAL A 84 -5.99 2.98 -7.96
CA VAL A 84 -7.02 1.98 -7.66
C VAL A 84 -7.05 0.97 -8.80
N TRP A 85 -6.51 -0.23 -8.55
CA TRP A 85 -6.35 -1.23 -9.60
C TRP A 85 -7.68 -1.73 -10.15
N GLU A 86 -7.76 -1.86 -11.47
CA GLU A 86 -8.89 -2.47 -12.16
C GLU A 86 -8.88 -3.99 -11.98
N ARG A 87 -10.03 -4.63 -12.19
CA ARG A 87 -10.16 -6.09 -12.02
C ARG A 87 -9.17 -6.87 -12.87
N GLU A 88 -9.05 -6.51 -14.13
CA GLU A 88 -8.18 -7.16 -15.11
C GLU A 88 -6.70 -7.01 -14.75
N GLU A 89 -6.33 -5.89 -14.14
CA GLU A 89 -4.97 -5.66 -13.64
C GLU A 89 -4.65 -6.58 -12.46
N ILE A 90 -5.59 -6.70 -11.51
CA ILE A 90 -5.43 -7.58 -10.35
C ILE A 90 -5.41 -9.05 -10.81
N GLU A 91 -6.31 -9.46 -11.70
CA GLU A 91 -6.36 -10.83 -12.26
C GLU A 91 -5.03 -11.19 -12.89
N LYS A 92 -4.49 -10.31 -13.75
CA LYS A 92 -3.21 -10.54 -14.43
C LYS A 92 -2.02 -10.61 -13.46
N ALA A 93 -1.97 -9.75 -12.45
CA ALA A 93 -0.95 -9.82 -11.40
C ALA A 93 -1.05 -11.16 -10.63
N MET A 94 -2.27 -11.56 -10.25
CA MET A 94 -2.47 -12.81 -9.52
C MET A 94 -2.16 -14.06 -10.35
N GLU A 95 -2.35 -14.05 -11.67
CA GLU A 95 -1.90 -15.13 -12.55
C GLU A 95 -0.37 -15.26 -12.58
N ILE A 96 0.35 -14.15 -12.58
CA ILE A 96 1.82 -14.15 -12.51
C ILE A 96 2.29 -14.68 -11.14
N TYR A 97 1.71 -14.22 -10.06
CA TYR A 97 2.01 -14.75 -8.72
C TYR A 97 1.72 -16.24 -8.62
N LYS A 98 0.63 -16.70 -9.25
CA LYS A 98 0.29 -18.12 -9.33
C LYS A 98 1.34 -18.91 -10.09
N ALA A 99 1.76 -18.44 -11.26
CA ALA A 99 2.74 -19.11 -12.11
C ALA A 99 4.11 -19.25 -11.42
N ASN A 100 4.42 -18.38 -10.47
CA ASN A 100 5.65 -18.35 -9.67
C ASN A 100 5.45 -18.88 -8.23
N GLU A 101 4.33 -19.54 -7.95
CA GLU A 101 4.00 -20.15 -6.64
C GLU A 101 4.08 -19.17 -5.45
N CYS A 102 3.83 -17.90 -5.70
CA CYS A 102 3.93 -16.85 -4.67
C CYS A 102 2.73 -16.86 -3.72
N VAL A 103 3.00 -16.75 -2.44
CA VAL A 103 2.05 -16.25 -1.44
C VAL A 103 2.05 -14.73 -1.50
N VAL A 104 0.88 -14.11 -1.45
CA VAL A 104 0.73 -12.66 -1.59
C VAL A 104 0.17 -12.04 -0.31
N ILE A 105 0.85 -11.04 0.24
CA ILE A 105 0.20 -10.08 1.13
C ILE A 105 -0.49 -9.04 0.25
N SER A 106 -1.80 -8.88 0.40
CA SER A 106 -2.53 -7.75 -0.17
C SER A 106 -2.78 -6.71 0.92
N ASP A 107 -2.06 -5.60 0.87
CA ASP A 107 -2.32 -4.48 1.77
C ASP A 107 -3.49 -3.65 1.23
N GLU A 108 -4.64 -3.82 1.85
CA GLU A 108 -5.90 -3.18 1.48
C GLU A 108 -6.34 -2.12 2.52
N ILE A 109 -5.37 -1.55 3.24
CA ILE A 109 -5.63 -0.56 4.31
C ILE A 109 -6.30 0.72 3.81
N TRP A 110 -6.21 0.98 2.50
CA TRP A 110 -6.81 2.14 1.83
C TRP A 110 -8.15 1.82 1.14
N SER A 111 -8.69 0.61 1.30
CA SER A 111 -9.86 0.10 0.57
C SER A 111 -11.09 1.01 0.63
N ASP A 112 -11.33 1.67 1.76
CA ASP A 112 -12.49 2.55 1.95
C ASP A 112 -12.24 3.99 1.46
N LEU A 113 -11.00 4.36 1.16
CA LEU A 113 -10.61 5.71 0.74
C LEU A 113 -10.31 5.80 -0.76
N THR A 114 -11.14 5.13 -1.58
CA THR A 114 -11.20 5.40 -3.02
C THR A 114 -11.96 6.71 -3.26
N LEU A 115 -11.48 7.54 -4.18
CA LEU A 115 -12.17 8.79 -4.52
C LEU A 115 -13.48 8.51 -5.28
N PRO A 116 -14.48 9.41 -5.24
CA PRO A 116 -15.71 9.27 -6.01
C PRO A 116 -15.45 8.98 -7.49
N GLY A 117 -16.12 7.95 -8.01
CA GLY A 117 -15.91 7.42 -9.36
C GLY A 117 -15.03 6.16 -9.42
N PHE A 118 -14.29 5.85 -8.35
CA PHE A 118 -13.45 4.65 -8.24
C PHE A 118 -13.97 3.71 -7.16
N LYS A 119 -13.74 2.42 -7.37
CA LYS A 119 -14.17 1.38 -6.44
C LYS A 119 -13.06 0.37 -6.20
N HIS A 120 -12.74 0.14 -4.94
CA HIS A 120 -11.83 -0.91 -4.55
C HIS A 120 -12.39 -2.30 -4.90
N ILE A 121 -11.51 -3.16 -5.41
CA ILE A 121 -11.79 -4.56 -5.68
C ILE A 121 -10.87 -5.38 -4.78
N PRO A 122 -11.42 -6.14 -3.80
CA PRO A 122 -10.60 -6.99 -2.96
C PRO A 122 -9.84 -8.02 -3.79
N THR A 123 -8.53 -8.10 -3.60
CA THR A 123 -7.66 -9.01 -4.35
C THR A 123 -8.13 -10.47 -4.27
N GLN A 124 -8.64 -10.88 -3.12
CA GLN A 124 -9.21 -12.21 -2.91
C GLN A 124 -10.49 -12.49 -3.69
N SER A 125 -11.13 -11.47 -4.28
CA SER A 125 -12.40 -11.62 -4.99
C SER A 125 -12.25 -11.95 -6.49
N VAL A 126 -11.05 -11.78 -7.06
CA VAL A 126 -10.87 -11.87 -8.51
C VAL A 126 -10.82 -13.31 -9.04
N SER A 127 -10.35 -14.26 -8.23
CA SER A 127 -10.38 -15.68 -8.59
C SER A 127 -10.31 -16.60 -7.35
N LYS A 128 -10.62 -17.89 -7.55
CA LYS A 128 -10.45 -18.89 -6.48
C LYS A 128 -8.99 -19.03 -6.05
N ASP A 129 -8.05 -18.99 -6.98
CA ASP A 129 -6.63 -19.09 -6.70
C ASP A 129 -6.15 -17.84 -5.93
N ALA A 130 -6.53 -16.62 -6.36
CA ALA A 130 -6.22 -15.39 -5.64
C ALA A 130 -6.72 -15.44 -4.18
N ARG A 131 -7.94 -15.95 -3.97
CA ARG A 131 -8.51 -16.13 -2.64
C ARG A 131 -7.68 -17.06 -1.75
N GLU A 132 -7.16 -18.15 -2.31
CA GLU A 132 -6.43 -19.17 -1.56
C GLU A 132 -4.96 -18.80 -1.28
N ARG A 133 -4.33 -17.97 -2.13
CA ARG A 133 -2.92 -17.57 -1.96
C ARG A 133 -2.72 -16.24 -1.27
N THR A 134 -3.78 -15.46 -0.98
CA THR A 134 -3.67 -14.10 -0.47
C THR A 134 -3.94 -14.02 1.03
N ILE A 135 -3.08 -13.27 1.70
CA ILE A 135 -3.22 -12.77 3.07
C ILE A 135 -3.64 -11.30 2.94
N ALA A 136 -4.93 -10.99 3.06
CA ALA A 136 -5.41 -9.62 2.94
C ALA A 136 -5.32 -8.88 4.29
N LEU A 137 -4.76 -7.66 4.28
CA LEU A 137 -4.58 -6.81 5.45
C LEU A 137 -5.56 -5.64 5.40
N TYR A 138 -6.24 -5.42 6.51
CA TYR A 138 -7.16 -4.30 6.71
C TYR A 138 -6.91 -3.61 8.06
N ALA A 139 -7.24 -2.33 8.12
CA ALA A 139 -7.21 -1.60 9.39
C ALA A 139 -8.12 -0.36 9.33
N PRO A 140 -8.75 0.04 10.44
CA PRO A 140 -9.54 1.27 10.52
C PRO A 140 -8.67 2.53 10.56
N SER A 141 -7.35 2.38 10.63
CA SER A 141 -6.40 3.45 10.95
C SER A 141 -6.37 4.58 9.92
N LYS A 142 -6.55 4.27 8.63
CA LYS A 142 -6.59 5.27 7.56
C LYS A 142 -7.99 5.80 7.35
N THR A 143 -8.94 4.90 7.19
CA THR A 143 -10.36 5.21 6.96
C THR A 143 -10.95 6.11 8.04
N PHE A 144 -10.68 5.81 9.31
CA PHE A 144 -11.28 6.50 10.46
C PHE A 144 -10.29 7.27 11.34
N ASN A 145 -9.08 7.55 10.82
CA ASN A 145 -8.02 8.27 11.54
C ASN A 145 -7.67 7.65 12.92
N LEU A 146 -7.63 6.32 13.00
CA LEU A 146 -7.40 5.58 14.24
C LEU A 146 -5.99 4.96 14.34
N ALA A 147 -5.01 5.56 13.64
CA ALA A 147 -3.64 5.02 13.59
C ALA A 147 -3.00 4.86 14.98
N GLY A 148 -3.24 5.81 15.88
CA GLY A 148 -2.71 5.80 17.25
C GLY A 148 -3.22 4.64 18.13
N LEU A 149 -4.33 4.00 17.74
CA LEU A 149 -4.89 2.85 18.46
C LEU A 149 -4.29 1.51 18.02
N VAL A 150 -3.46 1.49 16.96
CA VAL A 150 -2.65 0.33 16.54
C VAL A 150 -3.47 -0.96 16.32
N GLY A 151 -4.62 -0.86 15.64
CA GLY A 151 -5.46 -2.01 15.29
C GLY A 151 -5.36 -2.37 13.82
N SER A 152 -5.19 -3.67 13.50
CA SER A 152 -5.30 -4.22 12.14
C SER A 152 -5.72 -5.69 12.20
N TYR A 153 -6.25 -6.20 11.09
CA TYR A 153 -6.68 -7.59 11.01
C TYR A 153 -6.37 -8.20 9.64
N HIS A 154 -6.27 -9.53 9.62
CA HIS A 154 -6.10 -10.31 8.40
C HIS A 154 -7.41 -11.00 8.01
N ILE A 155 -7.61 -11.15 6.69
CA ILE A 155 -8.58 -12.09 6.14
C ILE A 155 -7.80 -13.14 5.35
N ILE A 156 -7.83 -14.39 5.81
CA ILE A 156 -7.09 -15.50 5.23
C ILE A 156 -8.04 -16.69 5.08
N TYR A 157 -8.40 -17.03 3.84
CA TYR A 157 -9.32 -18.15 3.56
C TYR A 157 -8.63 -19.50 3.64
N ASN A 158 -7.40 -19.60 3.12
CA ASN A 158 -6.60 -20.82 3.15
C ASN A 158 -6.18 -21.14 4.57
N ARG A 159 -6.63 -22.29 5.07
CA ARG A 159 -6.37 -22.75 6.44
C ARG A 159 -4.87 -22.90 6.72
N MET A 160 -4.11 -23.47 5.77
CA MET A 160 -2.66 -23.64 5.95
C MET A 160 -1.94 -22.31 6.11
N LEU A 161 -2.27 -21.32 5.28
CA LEU A 161 -1.70 -19.98 5.38
C LEU A 161 -2.07 -19.33 6.72
N ARG A 162 -3.33 -19.45 7.13
CA ARG A 162 -3.83 -18.88 8.38
C ARG A 162 -3.11 -19.49 9.60
N ASP A 163 -3.05 -20.82 9.68
CA ASP A 163 -2.44 -21.50 10.81
C ASP A 163 -0.93 -21.18 10.93
N ARG A 164 -0.22 -20.99 9.79
CA ARG A 164 1.19 -20.56 9.78
C ARG A 164 1.36 -19.12 10.26
N VAL A 165 0.53 -18.19 9.78
CA VAL A 165 0.58 -16.78 10.21
C VAL A 165 0.24 -16.66 11.69
N GLU A 166 -0.79 -17.38 12.17
CA GLU A 166 -1.18 -17.41 13.59
C GLU A 166 -0.03 -17.90 14.46
N LYS A 167 0.63 -18.99 14.08
CA LYS A 167 1.80 -19.52 14.78
C LYS A 167 2.94 -18.50 14.82
N ALA A 168 3.25 -17.84 13.71
CA ALA A 168 4.32 -16.84 13.66
C ALA A 168 3.98 -15.59 14.51
N SER A 169 2.74 -15.12 14.47
CA SER A 169 2.30 -13.95 15.24
C SER A 169 2.25 -14.22 16.76
N SER A 170 1.97 -15.45 17.18
CA SER A 170 1.93 -15.82 18.60
C SER A 170 3.30 -15.70 19.29
N LEU A 171 4.39 -15.79 18.53
CA LEU A 171 5.75 -15.67 19.06
C LEU A 171 6.13 -14.24 19.43
N SER A 172 5.44 -13.25 18.91
CA SER A 172 5.77 -11.82 19.11
C SER A 172 4.97 -11.16 20.24
N HIS A 173 3.95 -11.80 20.79
CA HIS A 173 2.98 -11.24 21.74
C HIS A 173 2.21 -9.99 21.25
N TYR A 174 2.31 -9.65 19.96
CA TYR A 174 1.63 -8.49 19.31
C TYR A 174 0.37 -8.91 18.54
N ASN A 175 -0.20 -10.06 18.88
CA ASN A 175 -1.35 -10.65 18.19
C ASN A 175 -2.71 -10.30 18.81
N SER A 176 -2.73 -9.48 19.86
CA SER A 176 -3.96 -9.07 20.52
C SER A 176 -4.09 -7.56 20.52
N PRO A 177 -5.14 -6.98 19.91
CA PRO A 177 -5.40 -5.56 19.98
C PRO A 177 -5.77 -5.15 21.42
N ASN A 178 -5.46 -3.92 21.79
CA ASN A 178 -5.90 -3.38 23.07
C ASN A 178 -7.42 -3.12 23.07
N VAL A 179 -8.01 -3.00 24.26
CA VAL A 179 -9.47 -2.86 24.44
C VAL A 179 -10.01 -1.63 23.68
N LEU A 180 -9.31 -0.51 23.74
CA LEU A 180 -9.74 0.73 23.04
C LEU A 180 -9.75 0.53 21.53
N SER A 181 -8.76 -0.16 20.97
CA SER A 181 -8.70 -0.49 19.53
C SER A 181 -9.89 -1.34 19.10
N VAL A 182 -10.27 -2.34 19.90
CA VAL A 182 -11.43 -3.19 19.60
C VAL A 182 -12.72 -2.39 19.59
N HIS A 183 -12.96 -1.58 20.62
CA HIS A 183 -14.18 -0.77 20.71
C HIS A 183 -14.22 0.32 19.62
N ALA A 184 -13.09 0.94 19.30
CA ALA A 184 -13.00 1.93 18.25
C ALA A 184 -13.28 1.29 16.87
N LEU A 185 -12.75 0.10 16.59
CA LEU A 185 -13.04 -0.67 15.38
C LEU A 185 -14.54 -0.97 15.26
N ILE A 186 -15.14 -1.50 16.32
CA ILE A 186 -16.58 -1.82 16.35
C ILE A 186 -17.42 -0.55 16.15
N GLY A 187 -17.02 0.58 16.76
CA GLY A 187 -17.71 1.86 16.62
C GLY A 187 -17.57 2.46 15.22
N ALA A 188 -16.38 2.38 14.64
CA ALA A 188 -16.05 2.96 13.33
C ALA A 188 -16.81 2.27 12.18
N TYR A 189 -16.90 0.95 12.19
CA TYR A 189 -17.58 0.16 11.14
C TYR A 189 -19.11 0.04 11.33
N ARG A 190 -19.73 1.05 11.95
CA ARG A 190 -21.19 1.19 11.99
C ARG A 190 -21.69 1.98 10.77
N PRO A 191 -23.01 1.94 10.48
CA PRO A 191 -23.59 2.71 9.36
C PRO A 191 -23.22 4.20 9.39
N GLU A 192 -23.20 4.81 10.59
CA GLU A 192 -22.86 6.23 10.77
C GLU A 192 -21.38 6.48 10.42
N GLY A 193 -20.49 5.53 10.70
CA GLY A 193 -19.08 5.61 10.31
C GLY A 193 -18.89 5.57 8.80
N TYR A 194 -19.65 4.72 8.10
CA TYR A 194 -19.61 4.68 6.63
C TYR A 194 -20.20 5.95 6.01
N GLN A 195 -21.27 6.51 6.56
CA GLN A 195 -21.78 7.80 6.13
C GLN A 195 -20.72 8.89 6.24
N TRP A 196 -20.00 8.94 7.38
CA TRP A 196 -18.89 9.88 7.57
C TRP A 196 -17.77 9.67 6.54
N VAL A 197 -17.45 8.42 6.20
CA VAL A 197 -16.44 8.12 5.16
C VAL A 197 -16.87 8.60 3.80
N ASP A 198 -18.15 8.44 3.44
CA ASP A 198 -18.66 8.91 2.16
C ASP A 198 -18.57 10.45 2.06
N GLU A 199 -18.91 11.18 3.12
CA GLU A 199 -18.73 12.64 3.20
C GLU A 199 -17.24 13.03 3.11
N LEU A 200 -16.36 12.30 3.81
CA LEU A 200 -14.91 12.52 3.76
C LEU A 200 -14.37 12.33 2.35
N ARG A 201 -14.80 11.31 1.62
CA ARG A 201 -14.34 11.03 0.25
C ARG A 201 -14.64 12.18 -0.71
N GLU A 202 -15.79 12.86 -0.57
CA GLU A 202 -16.13 14.05 -1.36
C GLU A 202 -15.18 15.22 -1.04
N VAL A 203 -14.88 15.45 0.24
CA VAL A 203 -13.91 16.47 0.67
C VAL A 203 -12.51 16.14 0.14
N LEU A 204 -12.08 14.89 0.27
CA LEU A 204 -10.77 14.45 -0.23
C LEU A 204 -10.66 14.63 -1.76
N LYS A 205 -11.73 14.31 -2.50
CA LYS A 205 -11.75 14.54 -3.94
C LYS A 205 -11.61 16.02 -4.28
N SER A 206 -12.36 16.88 -3.62
CA SER A 206 -12.28 18.33 -3.83
C SER A 206 -10.88 18.86 -3.54
N ASN A 207 -10.26 18.44 -2.43
CA ASN A 207 -8.90 18.83 -2.06
C ASN A 207 -7.87 18.30 -3.05
N ALA A 208 -7.99 17.05 -3.50
CA ALA A 208 -7.09 16.45 -4.48
C ALA A 208 -7.19 17.16 -5.85
N ASP A 209 -8.41 17.45 -6.32
CA ASP A 209 -8.63 18.18 -7.57
C ASP A 209 -8.05 19.60 -7.49
N TYR A 210 -8.25 20.30 -6.37
CA TYR A 210 -7.68 21.64 -6.16
C TYR A 210 -6.15 21.60 -6.18
N ALA A 211 -5.55 20.72 -5.38
CA ALA A 211 -4.10 20.63 -5.26
C ALA A 211 -3.45 20.16 -6.59
N TYR A 212 -4.06 19.20 -7.28
CA TYR A 212 -3.61 18.73 -8.58
C TYR A 212 -3.54 19.88 -9.60
N ASN A 213 -4.63 20.64 -9.77
CA ASN A 213 -4.70 21.76 -10.71
C ASN A 213 -3.71 22.89 -10.33
N TYR A 214 -3.62 23.20 -9.02
CA TYR A 214 -2.71 24.22 -8.52
C TYR A 214 -1.24 23.87 -8.80
N ILE A 215 -0.84 22.62 -8.59
CA ILE A 215 0.53 22.17 -8.87
C ILE A 215 0.83 22.25 -10.36
N LEU A 216 -0.07 21.77 -11.22
CA LEU A 216 0.12 21.85 -12.67
C LEU A 216 0.25 23.28 -13.19
N GLU A 217 -0.47 24.22 -12.58
CA GLU A 217 -0.46 25.62 -12.99
C GLU A 217 0.78 26.39 -12.50
N HIS A 218 1.24 26.09 -11.25
CA HIS A 218 2.20 26.95 -10.55
C HIS A 218 3.59 26.34 -10.37
N PHE A 219 3.72 25.00 -10.45
CA PHE A 219 4.99 24.31 -10.19
C PHE A 219 5.62 23.80 -11.49
N LYS A 220 6.55 24.57 -12.06
CA LYS A 220 7.30 24.14 -13.23
C LYS A 220 8.25 23.01 -12.88
N GLY A 221 8.42 22.04 -13.79
CA GLY A 221 9.31 20.89 -13.59
C GLY A 221 8.78 19.84 -12.59
N VAL A 222 7.53 19.97 -12.11
CA VAL A 222 6.88 18.98 -11.25
C VAL A 222 5.78 18.28 -12.05
N LYS A 223 5.81 16.94 -12.04
CA LYS A 223 4.80 16.08 -12.67
C LYS A 223 4.05 15.28 -11.62
N LEU A 224 2.81 14.96 -11.86
CA LEU A 224 2.01 14.11 -10.98
C LEU A 224 0.88 13.45 -11.75
N SER A 225 0.50 12.25 -11.28
CA SER A 225 -0.71 11.57 -11.74
C SER A 225 -1.89 11.99 -10.87
N LYS A 226 -3.08 12.04 -11.46
CA LYS A 226 -4.29 12.28 -10.70
C LYS A 226 -4.58 11.07 -9.79
N PRO A 227 -4.75 11.25 -8.48
CA PRO A 227 -5.05 10.14 -7.60
C PRO A 227 -6.48 9.62 -7.81
N GLU A 228 -6.65 8.32 -7.66
CA GLU A 228 -7.93 7.62 -7.73
C GLU A 228 -8.40 7.17 -6.35
N GLY A 229 -7.48 7.12 -5.41
CA GLY A 229 -7.70 6.77 -4.01
C GLY A 229 -6.63 7.35 -3.11
N THR A 230 -6.74 7.06 -1.81
CA THR A 230 -5.92 7.61 -0.74
C THR A 230 -6.18 9.12 -0.51
N TYR A 231 -5.34 9.78 0.28
CA TYR A 231 -5.33 11.24 0.45
C TYR A 231 -3.95 11.84 0.10
N MET A 232 -3.19 11.14 -0.75
CA MET A 232 -1.83 11.54 -1.12
C MET A 232 -1.77 11.96 -2.59
N LEU A 233 -0.87 12.92 -2.86
CA LEU A 233 -0.40 13.25 -4.20
C LEU A 233 1.07 12.80 -4.28
N TYR A 234 1.39 12.00 -5.27
CA TYR A 234 2.75 11.56 -5.54
C TYR A 234 3.36 12.45 -6.62
N LEU A 235 4.38 13.21 -6.25
CA LEU A 235 5.02 14.21 -7.10
C LEU A 235 6.33 13.65 -7.66
N ASP A 236 6.52 13.77 -8.98
CA ASP A 236 7.81 13.61 -9.62
C ASP A 236 8.45 15.01 -9.77
N CYS A 237 9.51 15.23 -9.00
CA CYS A 237 10.25 16.47 -8.95
C CYS A 237 11.62 16.39 -9.65
N GLU A 238 11.90 15.34 -10.43
CA GLU A 238 13.21 15.11 -11.04
C GLU A 238 13.66 16.29 -11.91
N GLU A 239 12.76 16.81 -12.74
CA GLU A 239 13.04 17.92 -13.63
C GLU A 239 13.25 19.23 -12.86
N TRP A 240 12.42 19.46 -11.83
CA TRP A 240 12.58 20.61 -10.93
C TRP A 240 13.94 20.56 -10.19
N CYS A 241 14.35 19.40 -9.70
CA CYS A 241 15.63 19.24 -9.02
C CYS A 241 16.81 19.52 -9.96
N LYS A 242 16.75 19.06 -11.20
CA LYS A 242 17.78 19.36 -12.22
C LYS A 242 17.90 20.86 -12.53
N GLU A 243 16.77 21.56 -12.65
CA GLU A 243 16.75 23.01 -12.91
C GLU A 243 17.30 23.83 -11.73
N HIS A 244 17.23 23.31 -10.49
CA HIS A 244 17.66 24.02 -9.29
C HIS A 244 18.99 23.50 -8.72
N ASP A 245 19.72 22.67 -9.47
CA ASP A 245 21.00 22.08 -9.07
C ASP A 245 20.94 21.42 -7.69
N THR A 246 19.87 20.64 -7.45
CA THR A 246 19.63 19.94 -6.20
C THR A 246 19.18 18.50 -6.49
N ASP A 247 19.14 17.67 -5.45
CA ASP A 247 18.61 16.30 -5.53
C ASP A 247 17.54 16.07 -4.44
N MET A 248 16.84 14.96 -4.55
CA MET A 248 15.77 14.59 -3.61
C MET A 248 16.29 14.23 -2.21
N ASP A 249 17.58 13.91 -2.11
CA ASP A 249 18.23 13.51 -0.86
C ASP A 249 18.84 14.71 -0.12
N THR A 250 18.85 15.89 -0.74
CA THR A 250 19.40 17.11 -0.12
C THR A 250 18.57 17.52 1.10
N PRO A 251 19.19 17.75 2.27
CA PRO A 251 18.49 18.15 3.50
C PRO A 251 17.60 19.38 3.35
N VAL A 252 17.89 20.27 2.40
CA VAL A 252 17.11 21.49 2.15
C VAL A 252 15.77 21.18 1.49
N SER A 253 15.71 20.25 0.53
CA SER A 253 14.44 19.81 -0.08
C SER A 253 13.57 19.11 0.96
N TYR A 254 14.19 18.31 1.82
CA TYR A 254 13.53 17.59 2.90
C TYR A 254 12.98 18.52 4.00
N THR A 255 13.72 19.56 4.39
CA THR A 255 13.27 20.53 5.42
C THR A 255 12.20 21.49 4.90
N HIS A 256 12.24 21.90 3.64
CA HIS A 256 11.21 22.79 3.09
C HIS A 256 9.87 22.08 2.84
N LEU A 257 9.89 20.84 2.37
CA LEU A 257 8.68 20.04 2.18
C LEU A 257 8.09 19.55 3.52
N ARG A 258 8.91 19.34 4.56
CA ARG A 258 8.45 18.96 5.91
C ARG A 258 8.15 20.12 6.85
N ALA A 259 8.58 21.32 6.59
CA ALA A 259 8.33 22.46 7.46
C ALA A 259 6.83 22.71 7.72
N HIS A 260 5.96 22.23 6.84
CA HIS A 260 4.51 22.27 7.00
C HIS A 260 3.92 21.07 7.77
N GLU A 261 4.66 19.97 7.97
CA GLU A 261 4.20 18.79 8.72
C GLU A 261 4.56 18.86 10.23
N THR A 262 5.61 19.56 10.61
CA THR A 262 6.11 19.60 12.00
C THR A 262 5.20 20.33 12.98
N GLY A 263 4.17 21.01 12.53
CA GLY A 263 3.16 21.65 13.39
C GLY A 263 2.10 20.71 13.98
N ARG A 264 2.14 19.39 13.67
CA ARG A 264 1.11 18.43 14.09
C ARG A 264 1.59 17.24 14.93
N ASN A 265 2.87 17.19 15.28
CA ASN A 265 3.45 16.12 16.11
C ASN A 265 4.03 16.66 17.43
N LEU A 266 3.28 17.51 18.12
CA LEU A 266 3.48 17.84 19.53
C LEU A 266 2.23 17.48 20.30
#